data_b1ee1be8e057bf4f04871f3ae7bb1b6f
#
_entry.id   b1ee1be8e057bf4f04871f3ae7bb1b6f
#
_cell.length_a   1.000
_cell.length_b   1.000
_cell.length_c   1.000
_cell.angle_alpha   90.00
_cell.angle_beta   90.00
_cell.angle_gamma   90.00
#
_symmetry.space_group_name_H-M   'P 1'
#
loop_
_entity.id
_entity.type
_entity.pdbx_description
1 polymer ?
#
loop_
_entity_poly.entity_id
_entity_poly.type
_entity_poly.pdbx_seq_one_letter_code
_entity_poly.pdbx_strand_id
1 'polypeptide(L)'
;MKYINVATYNICHGRYAEFDWSRIASVIREAGADMVGFQEIDMGTNRTRGMDTVTELIRATGLPHALFVPAMDYDGGQYGTAILSRYPIADSGILPLPSASYEPRAFGYVTVETEDGTPLTMLNTHLSYESHTQQDIQFAYIADWMGKHLTPDTPAVLTGDFNTEDFSAFTPVTSLGYGLINQAAHEFKTFRHNPVAIDNIVYREGRMTPEAFGMMDSDASDHNLLWCRFKLN
;
A
#
# COMPACT_ATOMS: atom_id res chain seq x y z
N MET A 1 -7.46 22.41 -10.37
CA MET A 1 -7.11 21.86 -9.04
C MET A 1 -6.74 20.42 -9.26
N LYS A 2 -5.63 20.02 -8.70
CA LYS A 2 -5.04 18.71 -8.93
C LYS A 2 -5.47 17.77 -7.81
N TYR A 3 -6.14 16.68 -8.14
CA TYR A 3 -6.52 15.67 -7.17
C TYR A 3 -5.94 14.32 -7.58
N ILE A 4 -5.65 13.50 -6.58
CA ILE A 4 -5.30 12.10 -6.76
C ILE A 4 -5.98 11.26 -5.71
N ASN A 5 -6.56 10.14 -6.11
CA ASN A 5 -7.15 9.18 -5.20
C ASN A 5 -6.17 8.01 -5.00
N VAL A 6 -5.77 7.81 -3.76
CA VAL A 6 -4.84 6.73 -3.36
C VAL A 6 -5.57 5.76 -2.46
N ALA A 7 -5.32 4.48 -2.62
CA ALA A 7 -5.86 3.44 -1.76
C ALA A 7 -4.77 2.45 -1.30
N THR A 8 -5.05 1.76 -0.19
CA THR A 8 -4.31 0.58 0.27
C THR A 8 -5.29 -0.55 0.50
N TYR A 9 -4.92 -1.78 0.10
CA TYR A 9 -5.79 -2.93 0.21
C TYR A 9 -5.00 -4.23 0.34
N ASN A 10 -5.01 -4.83 1.51
CA ASN A 10 -4.58 -6.21 1.68
C ASN A 10 -5.69 -7.11 1.13
N ILE A 11 -5.38 -7.94 0.15
CA ILE A 11 -6.38 -8.75 -0.58
C ILE A 11 -6.34 -10.24 -0.21
N CYS A 12 -5.56 -10.61 0.81
CA CYS A 12 -5.43 -12.00 1.24
C CYS A 12 -5.28 -12.97 0.06
N HIS A 13 -4.35 -12.69 -0.85
CA HIS A 13 -4.08 -13.43 -2.11
C HIS A 13 -5.34 -13.79 -2.94
N GLY A 14 -6.43 -13.04 -2.77
CA GLY A 14 -7.70 -13.27 -3.47
C GLY A 14 -8.58 -14.38 -2.90
N ARG A 15 -8.22 -14.97 -1.76
CA ARG A 15 -8.94 -16.11 -1.16
C ARG A 15 -10.41 -15.81 -0.88
N TYR A 16 -10.72 -14.66 -0.27
CA TYR A 16 -12.11 -14.29 0.07
C TYR A 16 -12.92 -13.87 -1.16
N ALA A 17 -12.26 -13.41 -2.19
CA ALA A 17 -12.87 -13.16 -3.49
C ALA A 17 -13.08 -14.46 -4.30
N GLU A 18 -12.68 -15.64 -3.80
CA GLU A 18 -12.70 -16.91 -4.52
C GLU A 18 -11.91 -16.86 -5.83
N PHE A 19 -10.84 -16.02 -5.86
CA PHE A 19 -10.03 -15.70 -7.04
C PHE A 19 -10.82 -15.03 -8.19
N ASP A 20 -11.98 -14.44 -7.89
CA ASP A 20 -12.70 -13.55 -8.79
C ASP A 20 -12.18 -12.11 -8.61
N TRP A 21 -11.22 -11.75 -9.43
CA TRP A 21 -10.57 -10.44 -9.38
C TRP A 21 -11.52 -9.26 -9.66
N SER A 22 -12.67 -9.53 -10.30
CA SER A 22 -13.70 -8.51 -10.53
C SER A 22 -14.33 -8.00 -9.22
N ARG A 23 -14.42 -8.84 -8.18
CA ARG A 23 -14.91 -8.46 -6.85
C ARG A 23 -13.93 -7.48 -6.18
N ILE A 24 -12.63 -7.78 -6.21
CA ILE A 24 -11.58 -6.87 -5.71
C ILE A 24 -11.60 -5.56 -6.50
N ALA A 25 -11.64 -5.66 -7.82
CA ALA A 25 -11.66 -4.48 -8.70
C ALA A 25 -12.92 -3.60 -8.52
N SER A 26 -14.06 -4.17 -8.14
CA SER A 26 -15.27 -3.38 -7.88
C SER A 26 -15.08 -2.43 -6.70
N VAL A 27 -14.43 -2.86 -5.63
CA VAL A 27 -14.12 -2.04 -4.45
C VAL A 27 -13.19 -0.88 -4.83
N ILE A 28 -12.17 -1.16 -5.65
CA ILE A 28 -11.20 -0.17 -6.12
C ILE A 28 -11.86 0.87 -7.04
N ARG A 29 -12.74 0.43 -7.95
CA ARG A 29 -13.49 1.35 -8.82
C ARG A 29 -14.48 2.22 -8.05
N GLU A 30 -15.14 1.67 -7.02
CA GLU A 30 -16.03 2.41 -6.15
C GLU A 30 -15.28 3.48 -5.34
N ALA A 31 -14.07 3.18 -4.85
CA ALA A 31 -13.17 4.15 -4.23
C ALA A 31 -12.62 5.18 -5.23
N GLY A 32 -12.76 4.93 -6.54
CA GLY A 32 -12.24 5.81 -7.60
C GLY A 32 -10.72 5.95 -7.59
N ALA A 33 -9.99 4.93 -7.12
CA ALA A 33 -8.56 5.01 -6.91
C ALA A 33 -7.77 5.16 -8.22
N ASP A 34 -6.84 6.11 -8.24
CA ASP A 34 -5.87 6.33 -9.32
C ASP A 34 -4.60 5.52 -9.12
N MET A 35 -4.24 5.29 -7.84
CA MET A 35 -3.12 4.44 -7.44
C MET A 35 -3.52 3.57 -6.24
N VAL A 36 -3.07 2.32 -6.24
CA VAL A 36 -3.39 1.36 -5.18
C VAL A 36 -2.14 0.62 -4.75
N GLY A 37 -1.88 0.61 -3.44
CA GLY A 37 -0.94 -0.31 -2.80
C GLY A 37 -1.66 -1.57 -2.36
N PHE A 38 -1.23 -2.70 -2.90
CA PHE A 38 -1.77 -4.01 -2.55
C PHE A 38 -0.81 -4.77 -1.64
N GLN A 39 -1.34 -5.48 -0.66
CA GLN A 39 -0.59 -6.42 0.15
C GLN A 39 -1.12 -7.85 -0.08
N GLU A 40 -0.30 -8.82 0.24
CA GLU A 40 -0.55 -10.25 0.05
C GLU A 40 -0.81 -10.63 -1.41
N ILE A 41 0.12 -10.25 -2.27
CA ILE A 41 0.10 -10.60 -3.70
C ILE A 41 0.91 -11.86 -3.93
N ASP A 42 0.28 -12.84 -4.54
CA ASP A 42 0.91 -14.06 -5.03
C ASP A 42 1.20 -13.98 -6.54
N MET A 43 2.38 -14.40 -6.93
CA MET A 43 2.78 -14.51 -8.34
C MET A 43 3.17 -15.95 -8.65
N GLY A 44 2.30 -16.66 -9.36
CA GLY A 44 2.56 -18.01 -9.83
C GLY A 44 2.55 -19.09 -8.73
N THR A 45 2.00 -18.84 -7.55
CA THR A 45 1.94 -19.82 -6.45
C THR A 45 0.92 -20.92 -6.71
N ASN A 46 1.13 -22.10 -6.12
CA ASN A 46 0.18 -23.21 -6.26
C ASN A 46 -1.19 -22.89 -5.66
N ARG A 47 -1.23 -22.17 -4.52
CA ARG A 47 -2.50 -21.79 -3.87
C ARG A 47 -3.35 -20.84 -4.72
N THR A 48 -2.73 -20.04 -5.58
CA THR A 48 -3.42 -19.21 -6.58
C THR A 48 -3.47 -19.86 -7.96
N ARG A 49 -3.21 -21.19 -8.05
CA ARG A 49 -3.30 -21.99 -9.28
C ARG A 49 -2.33 -21.51 -10.38
N GLY A 50 -1.17 -21.01 -9.99
CA GLY A 50 -0.15 -20.49 -10.93
C GLY A 50 -0.51 -19.15 -11.58
N MET A 51 -1.50 -18.40 -11.05
CA MET A 51 -1.93 -17.14 -11.64
C MET A 51 -0.89 -16.04 -11.45
N ASP A 52 -0.75 -15.21 -12.47
CA ASP A 52 -0.13 -13.90 -12.39
C ASP A 52 -1.17 -12.89 -11.86
N THR A 53 -1.22 -12.76 -10.53
CA THR A 53 -2.21 -11.92 -9.85
C THR A 53 -2.13 -10.45 -10.28
N VAL A 54 -0.92 -9.94 -10.56
CA VAL A 54 -0.75 -8.55 -10.99
C VAL A 54 -1.39 -8.32 -12.36
N THR A 55 -1.17 -9.23 -13.32
CA THR A 55 -1.82 -9.16 -14.64
C THR A 55 -3.34 -9.24 -14.51
N GLU A 56 -3.87 -10.10 -13.64
CA GLU A 56 -5.31 -10.19 -13.41
C GLU A 56 -5.88 -8.90 -12.78
N LEU A 57 -5.18 -8.31 -11.81
CA LEU A 57 -5.56 -7.03 -11.20
C LEU A 57 -5.54 -5.88 -12.23
N ILE A 58 -4.53 -5.80 -13.09
CA ILE A 58 -4.48 -4.81 -14.19
C ILE A 58 -5.72 -4.93 -15.07
N ARG A 59 -6.06 -6.15 -15.51
CA ARG A 59 -7.24 -6.40 -16.37
C ARG A 59 -8.54 -6.01 -15.68
N ALA A 60 -8.70 -6.38 -14.41
CA ALA A 60 -9.93 -6.19 -13.67
C ALA A 60 -10.14 -4.72 -13.24
N THR A 61 -9.08 -4.03 -12.81
CA THR A 61 -9.15 -2.65 -12.32
C THR A 61 -9.12 -1.63 -13.45
N GLY A 62 -8.41 -1.92 -14.54
CA GLY A 62 -8.12 -0.96 -15.60
C GLY A 62 -6.97 -0.01 -15.27
N LEU A 63 -6.19 -0.26 -14.21
CA LEU A 63 -4.96 0.46 -13.87
C LEU A 63 -3.79 -0.18 -14.62
N PRO A 64 -3.26 0.45 -15.71
CA PRO A 64 -2.42 -0.25 -16.66
C PRO A 64 -0.96 -0.42 -16.25
N HIS A 65 -0.50 0.32 -15.26
CA HIS A 65 0.90 0.32 -14.84
C HIS A 65 1.04 -0.33 -13.48
N ALA A 66 2.04 -1.21 -13.31
CA ALA A 66 2.23 -1.93 -12.06
C ALA A 66 3.71 -2.17 -11.74
N LEU A 67 4.00 -2.27 -10.44
CA LEU A 67 5.23 -2.82 -9.88
C LEU A 67 4.85 -3.95 -8.93
N PHE A 68 5.30 -5.17 -9.20
CA PHE A 68 5.29 -6.25 -8.21
C PHE A 68 6.55 -6.14 -7.33
N VAL A 69 6.39 -6.30 -6.03
CA VAL A 69 7.45 -6.20 -5.02
C VAL A 69 7.57 -7.55 -4.31
N PRO A 70 8.38 -8.48 -4.81
CA PRO A 70 8.57 -9.77 -4.17
C PRO A 70 9.25 -9.60 -2.80
N ALA A 71 8.73 -10.26 -1.80
CA ALA A 71 9.32 -10.37 -0.47
C ALA A 71 10.03 -11.71 -0.28
N MET A 72 9.46 -12.79 -0.84
CA MET A 72 10.02 -14.16 -0.72
C MET A 72 9.53 -15.07 -1.83
N ASP A 73 10.28 -16.16 -2.06
CA ASP A 73 9.78 -17.32 -2.78
C ASP A 73 8.80 -18.08 -1.90
N TYR A 74 7.66 -18.45 -2.44
CA TYR A 74 6.59 -19.08 -1.68
C TYR A 74 5.75 -20.01 -2.57
N ASP A 75 5.46 -21.22 -2.08
CA ASP A 75 4.51 -22.17 -2.67
C ASP A 75 4.66 -22.37 -4.20
N GLY A 76 5.92 -22.45 -4.67
CA GLY A 76 6.24 -22.65 -6.09
C GLY A 76 6.25 -21.39 -6.95
N GLY A 77 5.98 -20.23 -6.38
CA GLY A 77 6.02 -18.91 -7.00
C GLY A 77 6.65 -17.89 -6.07
N GLN A 78 6.11 -16.67 -6.05
CA GLN A 78 6.56 -15.57 -5.20
C GLN A 78 5.38 -14.95 -4.46
N TYR A 79 5.68 -14.39 -3.28
CA TYR A 79 4.74 -13.64 -2.45
C TYR A 79 5.32 -12.27 -2.11
N GLY A 80 4.45 -11.27 -2.04
CA GLY A 80 4.88 -9.91 -1.72
C GLY A 80 3.74 -8.90 -1.76
N THR A 81 4.06 -7.71 -2.28
CA THR A 81 3.12 -6.60 -2.45
C THR A 81 3.13 -6.12 -3.89
N ALA A 82 2.21 -5.21 -4.24
CA ALA A 82 2.23 -4.56 -5.55
C ALA A 82 1.73 -3.10 -5.46
N ILE A 83 2.16 -2.29 -6.41
CA ILE A 83 1.59 -0.96 -6.65
C ILE A 83 1.00 -0.97 -8.05
N LEU A 84 -0.28 -0.60 -8.16
CA LEU A 84 -0.91 -0.34 -9.45
C LEU A 84 -1.18 1.16 -9.61
N SER A 85 -1.03 1.66 -10.83
CA SER A 85 -1.18 3.08 -11.14
C SER A 85 -1.91 3.30 -12.47
N ARG A 86 -2.73 4.34 -12.51
CA ARG A 86 -3.28 4.90 -13.75
C ARG A 86 -2.19 5.58 -14.58
N TYR A 87 -1.20 6.16 -13.90
CA TYR A 87 -0.14 6.94 -14.53
C TYR A 87 1.07 6.08 -14.87
N PRO A 88 1.77 6.39 -15.99
CA PRO A 88 3.03 5.72 -16.30
C PRO A 88 4.06 5.85 -15.17
N ILE A 89 4.76 4.76 -14.92
CA ILE A 89 5.85 4.71 -13.94
C ILE A 89 7.11 5.24 -14.61
N ALA A 90 7.63 6.36 -14.08
CA ALA A 90 8.86 6.98 -14.56
C ALA A 90 10.11 6.43 -13.85
N ASP A 91 9.98 6.06 -12.56
CA ASP A 91 11.04 5.45 -11.76
C ASP A 91 10.43 4.48 -10.75
N SER A 92 11.18 3.45 -10.37
CA SER A 92 10.73 2.47 -9.38
C SER A 92 11.91 1.75 -8.74
N GLY A 93 11.66 1.21 -7.56
CA GLY A 93 12.65 0.36 -6.88
C GLY A 93 12.02 -0.57 -5.87
N ILE A 94 12.77 -1.61 -5.52
CA ILE A 94 12.39 -2.65 -4.57
C ILE A 94 13.51 -2.79 -3.55
N LEU A 95 13.15 -2.76 -2.27
CA LEU A 95 14.11 -2.87 -1.19
C LEU A 95 13.64 -3.93 -0.19
N PRO A 96 14.46 -4.94 0.10
CA PRO A 96 14.16 -5.87 1.16
C PRO A 96 14.21 -5.15 2.52
N LEU A 97 13.29 -5.49 3.40
CA LEU A 97 13.28 -5.00 4.77
C LEU A 97 14.11 -5.92 5.68
N PRO A 98 14.78 -5.38 6.70
CA PRO A 98 15.40 -6.21 7.73
C PRO A 98 14.34 -7.14 8.33
N SER A 99 14.53 -8.45 8.21
CA SER A 99 13.54 -9.44 8.67
C SER A 99 14.11 -10.48 9.65
N ALA A 100 15.44 -10.51 9.83
CA ALA A 100 16.14 -11.45 10.71
C ALA A 100 15.70 -12.91 10.46
N SER A 101 15.09 -13.57 11.46
CA SER A 101 14.53 -14.93 11.35
C SER A 101 13.02 -14.96 11.09
N TYR A 102 12.40 -13.79 10.96
CA TYR A 102 10.97 -13.64 10.67
C TYR A 102 10.66 -13.74 9.19
N GLU A 103 9.39 -13.77 8.86
CA GLU A 103 8.96 -13.78 7.47
C GLU A 103 9.57 -12.60 6.68
N PRO A 104 10.23 -12.85 5.55
CA PRO A 104 10.82 -11.80 4.74
C PRO A 104 9.79 -10.77 4.28
N ARG A 105 10.14 -9.49 4.42
CA ARG A 105 9.33 -8.34 4.00
C ARG A 105 10.13 -7.45 3.07
N ALA A 106 9.40 -6.69 2.28
CA ALA A 106 9.98 -5.71 1.37
C ALA A 106 9.07 -4.48 1.30
N PHE A 107 9.63 -3.35 0.87
CA PHE A 107 8.85 -2.26 0.34
C PHE A 107 9.28 -1.94 -1.08
N GLY A 108 8.33 -1.45 -1.86
CA GLY A 108 8.61 -0.94 -3.19
C GLY A 108 8.15 0.51 -3.31
N TYR A 109 8.71 1.23 -4.28
CA TYR A 109 8.25 2.56 -4.63
C TYR A 109 8.10 2.71 -6.15
N VAL A 110 7.19 3.58 -6.54
CA VAL A 110 7.06 4.07 -7.90
C VAL A 110 6.99 5.59 -7.87
N THR A 111 7.66 6.23 -8.83
CA THR A 111 7.46 7.65 -9.11
C THR A 111 6.70 7.76 -10.42
N VAL A 112 5.59 8.47 -10.38
CA VAL A 112 4.73 8.72 -11.54
C VAL A 112 4.69 10.21 -11.84
N GLU A 113 4.35 10.55 -13.08
CA GLU A 113 4.01 11.92 -13.47
C GLU A 113 2.49 12.00 -13.65
N THR A 114 1.84 12.83 -12.85
CA THR A 114 0.39 13.04 -12.94
C THR A 114 0.04 13.79 -14.23
N GLU A 115 -1.25 13.84 -14.62
CA GLU A 115 -1.69 14.45 -15.89
C GLU A 115 -1.18 15.86 -16.15
N ASP A 116 -0.81 16.58 -15.11
CA ASP A 116 -0.32 17.97 -15.20
C ASP A 116 1.19 18.10 -14.99
N GLY A 117 1.92 16.98 -15.06
CA GLY A 117 3.37 16.94 -14.96
C GLY A 117 3.90 17.03 -13.51
N THR A 118 3.05 16.91 -12.48
CA THR A 118 3.53 16.89 -11.09
C THR A 118 4.08 15.50 -10.76
N PRO A 119 5.36 15.38 -10.35
CA PRO A 119 5.88 14.11 -9.89
C PRO A 119 5.24 13.74 -8.54
N LEU A 120 4.90 12.46 -8.37
CA LEU A 120 4.41 11.88 -7.12
C LEU A 120 5.07 10.54 -6.89
N THR A 121 5.59 10.33 -5.69
CA THR A 121 6.16 9.04 -5.31
C THR A 121 5.21 8.30 -4.38
N MET A 122 4.87 7.08 -4.73
CA MET A 122 4.10 6.17 -3.88
C MET A 122 4.97 4.99 -3.45
N LEU A 123 5.01 4.75 -2.15
CA LEU A 123 5.62 3.58 -1.54
C LEU A 123 4.53 2.63 -1.08
N ASN A 124 4.82 1.32 -1.04
CA ASN A 124 3.92 0.31 -0.49
C ASN A 124 4.71 -0.77 0.25
N THR A 125 4.17 -1.23 1.37
CA THR A 125 4.80 -2.24 2.22
C THR A 125 3.77 -3.15 2.88
N HIS A 126 4.24 -4.25 3.47
CA HIS A 126 3.53 -5.10 4.41
C HIS A 126 4.52 -5.47 5.52
N LEU A 127 4.35 -4.91 6.72
CA LEU A 127 5.31 -5.11 7.82
C LEU A 127 5.10 -6.46 8.52
N SER A 128 6.06 -6.84 9.35
CA SER A 128 5.99 -8.07 10.14
C SER A 128 4.78 -8.05 11.08
N TYR A 129 4.04 -9.15 11.15
CA TYR A 129 2.99 -9.35 12.15
C TYR A 129 3.51 -10.07 13.40
N GLU A 130 4.73 -10.60 13.36
CA GLU A 130 5.26 -11.54 14.35
C GLU A 130 5.87 -10.85 15.58
N SER A 131 6.32 -9.57 15.43
CA SER A 131 7.04 -8.86 16.51
C SER A 131 6.98 -7.35 16.35
N HIS A 132 6.54 -6.64 17.41
CA HIS A 132 6.57 -5.18 17.46
C HIS A 132 7.99 -4.62 17.32
N THR A 133 9.01 -5.26 17.93
CA THR A 133 10.40 -4.84 17.76
C THR A 133 10.83 -4.95 16.29
N GLN A 134 10.38 -5.97 15.59
CA GLN A 134 10.67 -6.13 14.16
C GLN A 134 9.97 -5.05 13.33
N GLN A 135 8.73 -4.71 13.67
CA GLN A 135 8.01 -3.59 13.03
C GLN A 135 8.77 -2.27 13.21
N ASP A 136 9.23 -1.96 14.41
CA ASP A 136 10.00 -0.75 14.71
C ASP A 136 11.28 -0.66 13.86
N ILE A 137 12.00 -1.76 13.70
CA ILE A 137 13.19 -1.85 12.86
C ILE A 137 12.84 -1.57 11.38
N GLN A 138 11.74 -2.16 10.91
CA GLN A 138 11.27 -1.99 9.53
C GLN A 138 10.76 -0.56 9.29
N PHE A 139 10.02 0.04 10.22
CA PHE A 139 9.62 1.44 10.17
C PHE A 139 10.83 2.38 10.10
N ALA A 140 11.81 2.18 10.99
CA ALA A 140 13.01 2.99 11.01
C ALA A 140 13.80 2.90 9.68
N TYR A 141 13.86 1.71 9.07
CA TYR A 141 14.51 1.50 7.78
C TYR A 141 13.80 2.25 6.66
N ILE A 142 12.47 2.16 6.59
CA ILE A 142 11.66 2.89 5.59
C ILE A 142 11.81 4.40 5.78
N ALA A 143 11.73 4.89 7.02
CA ALA A 143 11.88 6.32 7.33
C ALA A 143 13.26 6.86 6.95
N ASP A 144 14.33 6.10 7.25
CA ASP A 144 15.70 6.46 6.85
C ASP A 144 15.83 6.56 5.32
N TRP A 145 15.27 5.59 4.59
CA TRP A 145 15.24 5.63 3.13
C TRP A 145 14.45 6.84 2.61
N MET A 146 13.24 7.09 3.15
CA MET A 146 12.41 8.24 2.78
C MET A 146 13.14 9.57 3.02
N GLY A 147 13.80 9.72 4.18
CA GLY A 147 14.56 10.92 4.52
C GLY A 147 15.75 11.19 3.62
N LYS A 148 16.37 10.14 3.06
CA LYS A 148 17.54 10.24 2.17
C LYS A 148 17.18 10.44 0.70
N HIS A 149 16.03 9.92 0.24
CA HIS A 149 15.72 9.83 -1.18
C HIS A 149 14.52 10.69 -1.60
N LEU A 150 13.64 11.09 -0.66
CA LEU A 150 12.49 11.94 -0.95
C LEU A 150 12.74 13.37 -0.49
N THR A 151 12.72 14.30 -1.45
CA THR A 151 12.87 15.73 -1.11
C THR A 151 11.62 16.24 -0.38
N PRO A 152 11.74 17.25 0.50
CA PRO A 152 10.59 17.86 1.18
C PRO A 152 9.55 18.45 0.21
N ASP A 153 9.97 18.76 -1.01
CA ASP A 153 9.14 19.43 -2.02
C ASP A 153 8.33 18.45 -2.90
N THR A 154 8.63 17.15 -2.85
CA THR A 154 7.95 16.14 -3.66
C THR A 154 6.74 15.57 -2.93
N PRO A 155 5.54 15.60 -3.52
CA PRO A 155 4.41 14.84 -3.02
C PRO A 155 4.77 13.36 -2.90
N ALA A 156 4.49 12.76 -1.74
CA ALA A 156 4.79 11.35 -1.50
C ALA A 156 3.78 10.72 -0.56
N VAL A 157 3.45 9.46 -0.82
CA VAL A 157 2.59 8.63 0.04
C VAL A 157 3.27 7.30 0.33
N LEU A 158 3.06 6.77 1.53
CA LEU A 158 3.40 5.42 1.90
C LEU A 158 2.12 4.71 2.31
N THR A 159 1.79 3.62 1.63
CA THR A 159 0.64 2.78 1.91
C THR A 159 1.09 1.44 2.47
N GLY A 160 0.23 0.76 3.20
CA GLY A 160 0.55 -0.59 3.66
C GLY A 160 -0.39 -1.13 4.71
N ASP A 161 -0.23 -2.43 4.92
CA ASP A 161 -0.59 -3.14 6.12
C ASP A 161 0.62 -3.10 7.06
N PHE A 162 0.51 -2.33 8.12
CA PHE A 162 1.61 -2.11 9.07
C PHE A 162 1.58 -3.09 10.24
N ASN A 163 0.53 -3.92 10.33
CA ASN A 163 0.35 -4.91 11.39
C ASN A 163 0.45 -4.35 12.80
N THR A 164 0.13 -3.08 13.00
CA THR A 164 0.15 -2.41 14.31
C THR A 164 -1.03 -1.48 14.48
N GLU A 165 -1.64 -1.50 15.67
CA GLU A 165 -2.67 -0.54 16.12
C GLU A 165 -2.03 0.63 16.87
N ASP A 166 -0.72 0.58 17.15
CA ASP A 166 -0.01 1.64 17.84
C ASP A 166 0.39 2.75 16.87
N PHE A 167 -0.39 3.82 16.82
CA PHE A 167 -0.08 4.97 15.98
C PHE A 167 1.24 5.65 16.36
N SER A 168 1.80 5.42 17.55
CA SER A 168 3.11 5.94 17.93
C SER A 168 4.26 5.26 17.18
N ALA A 169 4.05 4.03 16.66
CA ALA A 169 5.01 3.32 15.81
C ALA A 169 5.33 4.10 14.51
N PHE A 170 4.44 4.99 14.08
CA PHE A 170 4.66 5.85 12.91
C PHE A 170 5.57 7.06 13.19
N THR A 171 6.04 7.26 14.45
CA THR A 171 6.91 8.38 14.82
C THR A 171 8.12 8.56 13.88
N PRO A 172 8.82 7.51 13.41
CA PRO A 172 9.93 7.69 12.47
C PRO A 172 9.55 8.43 11.18
N VAL A 173 8.37 8.15 10.61
CA VAL A 173 7.90 8.81 9.37
C VAL A 173 7.21 10.14 9.66
N THR A 174 6.43 10.26 10.74
CA THR A 174 5.76 11.53 11.09
C THR A 174 6.77 12.61 11.47
N SER A 175 7.90 12.25 12.07
CA SER A 175 9.02 13.18 12.35
C SER A 175 9.65 13.76 11.08
N LEU A 176 9.43 13.17 9.91
CA LEU A 176 9.86 13.67 8.61
C LEU A 176 8.82 14.61 7.96
N GLY A 177 7.74 14.97 8.64
CA GLY A 177 6.67 15.81 8.13
C GLY A 177 5.63 15.06 7.30
N TYR A 178 5.30 13.85 7.72
CA TYR A 178 4.19 13.07 7.15
C TYR A 178 3.03 12.98 8.15
N GLY A 179 1.81 13.08 7.63
CA GLY A 179 0.57 12.85 8.35
C GLY A 179 0.01 11.44 8.08
N LEU A 180 -0.96 11.02 8.88
CA LEU A 180 -1.65 9.73 8.81
C LEU A 180 -3.11 9.93 8.43
N ILE A 181 -3.65 9.08 7.57
CA ILE A 181 -5.10 9.02 7.31
C ILE A 181 -5.81 8.21 8.38
N ASN A 182 -5.29 7.04 8.73
CA ASN A 182 -5.81 6.24 9.85
C ASN A 182 -5.08 6.66 11.13
N GLN A 183 -5.81 7.19 12.11
CA GLN A 183 -5.26 7.70 13.37
C GLN A 183 -6.32 7.74 14.47
N ALA A 184 -5.92 7.95 15.70
CA ALA A 184 -6.81 7.93 16.87
C ALA A 184 -8.00 8.91 16.80
N ALA A 185 -7.89 10.01 16.05
CA ALA A 185 -8.98 10.97 15.89
C ALA A 185 -10.09 10.47 14.95
N HIS A 186 -9.77 9.57 14.02
CA HIS A 186 -10.70 8.93 13.08
C HIS A 186 -10.13 7.55 12.70
N GLU A 187 -10.39 6.57 13.56
CA GLU A 187 -9.87 5.22 13.44
C GLU A 187 -10.74 4.38 12.50
N PHE A 188 -10.10 3.86 11.44
CA PHE A 188 -10.70 2.89 10.52
C PHE A 188 -10.19 1.49 10.87
N LYS A 189 -11.08 0.63 11.35
CA LYS A 189 -10.77 -0.76 11.69
C LYS A 189 -10.78 -1.61 10.43
N THR A 190 -9.65 -1.62 9.74
CA THR A 190 -9.51 -2.20 8.42
C THR A 190 -9.49 -3.73 8.42
N PHE A 191 -8.97 -4.38 9.47
CA PHE A 191 -9.02 -5.84 9.60
C PHE A 191 -10.37 -6.29 10.18
N ARG A 192 -11.08 -7.18 9.50
CA ARG A 192 -12.50 -7.46 9.74
C ARG A 192 -12.76 -8.51 10.81
N HIS A 193 -11.95 -9.58 10.87
CA HIS A 193 -12.20 -10.71 11.79
C HIS A 193 -11.92 -10.35 13.26
N ASN A 194 -10.97 -9.48 13.50
CA ASN A 194 -10.75 -8.84 14.79
C ASN A 194 -10.60 -7.35 14.48
N PRO A 195 -11.67 -6.54 14.63
CA PRO A 195 -11.67 -5.16 14.13
C PRO A 195 -10.55 -4.31 14.73
N VAL A 196 -9.45 -4.20 14.01
CA VAL A 196 -8.24 -3.45 14.35
C VAL A 196 -7.79 -2.54 13.19
N ALA A 197 -7.10 -1.45 13.52
CA ALA A 197 -6.68 -0.41 12.59
C ALA A 197 -5.21 -0.63 12.19
N ILE A 198 -4.93 -1.54 11.27
CA ILE A 198 -3.58 -1.96 10.91
C ILE A 198 -3.12 -1.51 9.52
N ASP A 199 -4.04 -1.04 8.68
CA ASP A 199 -3.71 -0.44 7.38
C ASP A 199 -3.69 1.09 7.48
N ASN A 200 -2.78 1.73 6.73
CA ASN A 200 -2.68 3.18 6.73
C ASN A 200 -2.25 3.75 5.37
N ILE A 201 -2.54 5.04 5.19
CA ILE A 201 -2.00 5.90 4.14
C ILE A 201 -1.28 7.05 4.83
N VAL A 202 0.03 7.11 4.66
CA VAL A 202 0.93 8.12 5.20
C VAL A 202 1.25 9.09 4.08
N TYR A 203 1.10 10.41 4.28
CA TYR A 203 1.21 11.39 3.20
C TYR A 203 2.09 12.58 3.58
N ARG A 204 2.80 13.17 2.62
CA ARG A 204 3.65 14.36 2.83
C ARG A 204 2.78 15.58 3.15
N GLU A 205 2.81 16.05 4.40
CA GLU A 205 2.15 17.30 4.80
C GLU A 205 2.72 18.50 4.05
N GLY A 206 1.87 19.49 3.80
CA GLY A 206 2.25 20.69 3.06
C GLY A 206 2.35 20.51 1.54
N ARG A 207 2.49 19.27 1.03
CA ARG A 207 2.48 18.95 -0.40
C ARG A 207 1.19 18.26 -0.83
N MET A 208 0.52 17.63 0.11
CA MET A 208 -0.74 16.93 -0.10
C MET A 208 -1.71 17.32 1.01
N THR A 209 -2.95 17.59 0.65
CA THR A 209 -4.02 17.90 1.61
C THR A 209 -5.13 16.85 1.44
N PRO A 210 -5.45 16.07 2.47
CA PRO A 210 -6.61 15.19 2.44
C PRO A 210 -7.91 16.00 2.31
N GLU A 211 -8.70 15.75 1.27
CA GLU A 211 -9.99 16.42 1.03
C GLU A 211 -11.17 15.50 1.39
N ALA A 212 -10.99 14.20 1.16
CA ALA A 212 -11.93 13.17 1.54
C ALA A 212 -11.18 11.85 1.75
N PHE A 213 -11.61 11.07 2.70
CA PHE A 213 -11.03 9.77 2.99
C PHE A 213 -12.05 8.87 3.68
N GLY A 214 -11.82 7.58 3.65
CA GLY A 214 -12.72 6.61 4.24
C GLY A 214 -12.27 5.18 4.04
N MET A 215 -13.11 4.29 4.51
CA MET A 215 -12.96 2.85 4.37
C MET A 215 -14.11 2.30 3.53
N MET A 216 -13.81 1.35 2.65
CA MET A 216 -14.82 0.62 1.88
C MET A 216 -14.97 -0.78 2.46
N ASP A 217 -16.13 -1.08 3.00
CA ASP A 217 -16.46 -2.43 3.46
C ASP A 217 -16.53 -3.39 2.28
N SER A 218 -15.88 -4.54 2.40
CA SER A 218 -15.88 -5.55 1.36
C SER A 218 -15.74 -6.96 1.94
N ASP A 219 -16.45 -7.91 1.38
CA ASP A 219 -16.28 -9.33 1.66
C ASP A 219 -15.27 -10.01 0.73
N ALA A 220 -14.64 -9.26 -0.18
CA ALA A 220 -13.63 -9.75 -1.11
C ALA A 220 -12.24 -9.95 -0.46
N SER A 221 -12.07 -9.51 0.78
CA SER A 221 -10.88 -9.74 1.62
C SER A 221 -11.26 -9.82 3.09
N ASP A 222 -10.33 -10.23 3.96
CA ASP A 222 -10.40 -10.06 5.41
C ASP A 222 -9.99 -8.67 5.88
N HIS A 223 -9.51 -7.83 4.95
CA HIS A 223 -9.34 -6.40 5.16
C HIS A 223 -10.39 -5.60 4.37
N ASN A 224 -10.66 -4.40 4.85
CA ASN A 224 -11.39 -3.36 4.15
C ASN A 224 -10.39 -2.44 3.44
N LEU A 225 -10.75 -1.94 2.27
CA LEU A 225 -9.92 -0.97 1.55
C LEU A 225 -9.98 0.39 2.26
N LEU A 226 -8.80 0.98 2.53
CA LEU A 226 -8.67 2.37 2.98
C LEU A 226 -8.32 3.26 1.79
N TRP A 227 -8.95 4.44 1.68
CA TRP A 227 -8.70 5.36 0.58
C TRP A 227 -8.64 6.82 1.05
N CYS A 228 -7.94 7.64 0.27
CA CYS A 228 -7.91 9.07 0.45
C CYS A 228 -7.82 9.79 -0.90
N ARG A 229 -8.64 10.84 -1.04
CA ARG A 229 -8.53 11.84 -2.10
C ARG A 229 -7.68 13.00 -1.62
N PHE A 230 -6.53 13.17 -2.23
CA PHE A 230 -5.62 14.27 -1.94
C PHE A 230 -5.75 15.37 -2.99
N LYS A 231 -5.71 16.61 -2.50
CA LYS A 231 -5.34 17.77 -3.31
C LYS A 231 -3.81 17.87 -3.30
N LEU A 232 -3.19 18.00 -4.46
CA LEU A 232 -1.76 18.32 -4.60
C LEU A 232 -1.57 19.83 -4.51
N ASN A 233 -0.65 20.28 -3.65
CA ASN A 233 -0.41 21.69 -3.33
C ASN A 233 0.75 22.29 -4.14
#